data_d7778401a53d7e1564235e23d50aa9bf
#
_entry.id   d7778401a53d7e1564235e23d50aa9bf
#
_cell.length_a   1.000
_cell.length_b   1.000
_cell.length_c   1.000
_cell.angle_alpha   90.00
_cell.angle_beta   90.00
_cell.angle_gamma   90.00
#
_symmetry.space_group_name_H-M   'P 1'
#
loop_
_entity.id
_entity.type
_entity.pdbx_description
1 polymer ?
#
loop_
_entity_poly.entity_id
_entity_poly.type
_entity_poly.pdbx_seq_one_letter_code
_entity_poly.pdbx_strand_id
1 'polypeptide(L)'
;MEKNAEERQIELLSTALNEASNAGGHWLNAAGKGFPKFYPRGVAVSPFNGLFMALHSDRNGCKTNLFTLYSDAKARGTSVREHEQGVPFLFYNWNKYVHRNNPEDNISREAYLKLDEEVQKQYKGIHNREIYTLFNIDQTTLPYVDKEEYDAVLLKDGSAVERGYSCLLYTSPSPR
;
A
#
# COMPACT_ATOMS: atom_id res chain seq x y z
N MET A 1 15.17 -14.34 -15.57
CA MET A 1 14.93 -14.64 -14.13
C MET A 1 13.98 -13.56 -13.62
N GLU A 2 12.83 -13.94 -13.13
CA GLU A 2 11.83 -12.99 -12.65
C GLU A 2 12.28 -12.43 -11.29
N LYS A 3 12.32 -11.10 -11.16
CA LYS A 3 12.75 -10.43 -9.93
C LYS A 3 11.77 -10.71 -8.79
N ASN A 4 12.28 -10.99 -7.60
CA ASN A 4 11.43 -11.15 -6.43
C ASN A 4 10.85 -9.79 -5.98
N ALA A 5 9.88 -9.81 -5.05
CA ALA A 5 9.19 -8.59 -4.62
C ALA A 5 10.12 -7.57 -3.94
N GLU A 6 11.12 -8.06 -3.20
CA GLU A 6 12.10 -7.19 -2.51
C GLU A 6 13.03 -6.53 -3.53
N GLU A 7 13.52 -7.27 -4.51
CA GLU A 7 14.34 -6.73 -5.60
C GLU A 7 13.58 -5.64 -6.38
N ARG A 8 12.29 -5.86 -6.64
CA ARG A 8 11.43 -4.86 -7.30
C ARG A 8 11.25 -3.60 -6.46
N GLN A 9 11.10 -3.74 -5.14
CA GLN A 9 11.01 -2.58 -4.24
C GLN A 9 12.33 -1.81 -4.16
N ILE A 10 13.45 -2.53 -4.06
CA ILE A 10 14.79 -1.91 -4.04
C ILE A 10 15.05 -1.17 -5.35
N GLU A 11 14.68 -1.74 -6.48
CA GLU A 11 14.81 -1.10 -7.79
C GLU A 11 13.96 0.17 -7.90
N LEU A 12 12.69 0.13 -7.45
CA LEU A 12 11.83 1.31 -7.42
C LEU A 12 12.44 2.43 -6.58
N LEU A 13 12.95 2.10 -5.39
CA LEU A 13 13.55 3.08 -4.51
C LEU A 13 14.85 3.65 -5.08
N SER A 14 15.76 2.79 -5.56
CA SER A 14 17.04 3.23 -6.11
C SER A 14 16.85 4.08 -7.37
N THR A 15 15.90 3.73 -8.23
CA THR A 15 15.56 4.55 -9.40
C THR A 15 15.02 5.91 -8.98
N ALA A 16 14.07 5.95 -8.04
CA ALA A 16 13.50 7.19 -7.53
C ALA A 16 14.57 8.10 -6.89
N LEU A 17 15.49 7.54 -6.11
CA LEU A 17 16.60 8.28 -5.50
C LEU A 17 17.57 8.84 -6.56
N ASN A 18 17.87 8.07 -7.59
CA ASN A 18 18.74 8.53 -8.69
C ASN A 18 18.05 9.65 -9.51
N GLU A 19 16.78 9.50 -9.82
CA GLU A 19 15.99 10.52 -10.52
C GLU A 19 15.90 11.81 -9.70
N ALA A 20 15.69 11.70 -8.39
CA ALA A 20 15.66 12.82 -7.45
C ALA A 20 17.00 13.57 -7.37
N SER A 21 18.10 12.83 -7.36
CA SER A 21 19.45 13.40 -7.37
C SER A 21 19.71 14.22 -8.63
N ASN A 22 19.17 13.76 -9.77
CA ASN A 22 19.33 14.42 -11.06
C ASN A 22 18.36 15.60 -11.27
N ALA A 23 17.20 15.58 -10.62
CA ALA A 23 16.11 16.56 -10.81
C ALA A 23 16.06 17.66 -9.71
N GLY A 24 17.11 17.83 -8.93
CA GLY A 24 17.17 18.90 -7.92
C GLY A 24 16.27 18.69 -6.71
N GLY A 25 15.96 17.45 -6.35
CA GLY A 25 15.32 17.12 -5.08
C GLY A 25 13.81 16.90 -5.12
N HIS A 26 13.15 17.00 -6.26
CA HIS A 26 11.70 16.73 -6.40
C HIS A 26 11.40 15.24 -6.63
N TRP A 27 11.60 14.43 -5.61
CA TRP A 27 11.45 12.97 -5.74
C TRP A 27 10.06 12.44 -5.36
N LEU A 28 9.18 13.28 -4.85
CA LEU A 28 7.79 12.95 -4.55
C LEU A 28 6.87 14.07 -5.03
N ASN A 29 6.36 13.92 -6.24
CA ASN A 29 5.20 14.68 -6.70
C ASN A 29 3.88 14.15 -6.11
N ALA A 30 3.99 13.30 -5.09
CA ALA A 30 2.86 12.68 -4.42
C ALA A 30 1.96 13.68 -3.67
N ALA A 31 2.43 14.91 -3.48
CA ALA A 31 1.71 15.95 -2.73
C ALA A 31 0.34 16.30 -3.33
N GLY A 32 0.15 16.09 -4.65
CA GLY A 32 -1.12 16.41 -5.32
C GLY A 32 -2.16 15.29 -5.31
N LYS A 33 -1.77 14.04 -5.05
CA LYS A 33 -2.64 12.86 -5.21
C LYS A 33 -3.13 12.26 -3.88
N GLY A 34 -2.73 12.84 -2.75
CA GLY A 34 -3.00 12.28 -1.42
C GLY A 34 -2.20 11.02 -1.11
N PHE A 35 -2.33 10.53 0.12
CA PHE A 35 -1.65 9.32 0.56
C PHE A 35 -2.30 8.06 -0.03
N PRO A 36 -1.52 7.05 -0.45
CA PRO A 36 -2.03 5.82 -1.03
C PRO A 36 -3.05 5.09 -0.16
N LYS A 37 -4.13 4.64 -0.80
CA LYS A 37 -5.27 3.97 -0.14
C LYS A 37 -5.72 2.77 -0.94
N PHE A 38 -6.36 1.84 -0.25
CA PHE A 38 -7.08 0.74 -0.88
C PHE A 38 -8.40 1.21 -1.47
N TYR A 39 -8.60 0.92 -2.75
CA TYR A 39 -9.88 1.11 -3.43
C TYR A 39 -10.74 -0.17 -3.32
N PRO A 40 -12.04 -0.06 -3.09
CA PRO A 40 -12.84 1.18 -2.90
C PRO A 40 -12.95 1.63 -1.45
N ARG A 41 -12.36 0.89 -0.50
CA ARG A 41 -12.55 1.09 0.94
C ARG A 41 -12.01 2.42 1.46
N GLY A 42 -11.11 3.06 0.72
CA GLY A 42 -10.47 4.31 1.14
C GLY A 42 -9.56 4.19 2.36
N VAL A 43 -9.22 2.96 2.76
CA VAL A 43 -8.34 2.69 3.90
C VAL A 43 -6.91 3.01 3.51
N ALA A 44 -6.25 3.84 4.31
CA ALA A 44 -4.84 4.17 4.12
C ALA A 44 -3.96 2.94 4.34
N VAL A 45 -2.91 2.83 3.56
CA VAL A 45 -1.91 1.76 3.70
C VAL A 45 -0.86 2.12 4.76
N SER A 46 -0.01 1.16 5.15
CA SER A 46 1.11 1.47 6.04
C SER A 46 2.09 2.44 5.36
N PRO A 47 2.80 3.31 6.13
CA PRO A 47 3.74 4.28 5.56
C PRO A 47 4.80 3.65 4.66
N PHE A 48 5.31 2.49 5.02
CA PHE A 48 6.29 1.75 4.22
C PHE A 48 5.73 1.37 2.85
N ASN A 49 4.58 0.69 2.81
CA ASN A 49 3.93 0.35 1.54
C ASN A 49 3.49 1.60 0.77
N GLY A 50 3.01 2.62 1.48
CA GLY A 50 2.57 3.88 0.90
C GLY A 50 3.66 4.57 0.09
N LEU A 51 4.91 4.53 0.56
CA LEU A 51 6.05 5.07 -0.18
C LEU A 51 6.18 4.40 -1.56
N PHE A 52 6.22 3.07 -1.61
CA PHE A 52 6.38 2.34 -2.87
C PHE A 52 5.18 2.52 -3.81
N MET A 53 3.98 2.57 -3.24
CA MET A 53 2.76 2.80 -4.01
C MET A 53 2.73 4.21 -4.61
N ALA A 54 3.14 5.23 -3.85
CA ALA A 54 3.25 6.60 -4.34
C ALA A 54 4.29 6.74 -5.46
N LEU A 55 5.48 6.16 -5.27
CA LEU A 55 6.53 6.12 -6.29
C LEU A 55 6.06 5.39 -7.57
N HIS A 56 5.35 4.29 -7.40
CA HIS A 56 4.77 3.54 -8.52
C HIS A 56 3.75 4.39 -9.30
N SER A 57 2.84 5.07 -8.60
CA SER A 57 1.85 5.96 -9.21
C SER A 57 2.51 7.10 -9.98
N ASP A 58 3.53 7.71 -9.41
CA ASP A 58 4.22 8.84 -10.03
C ASP A 58 4.96 8.40 -11.29
N ARG A 59 5.72 7.30 -11.21
CA ARG A 59 6.48 6.74 -12.33
C ARG A 59 5.60 6.31 -13.50
N ASN A 60 4.41 5.79 -13.22
CA ASN A 60 3.47 5.35 -14.26
C ASN A 60 2.50 6.46 -14.69
N GLY A 61 2.69 7.69 -14.23
CA GLY A 61 1.82 8.82 -14.59
C GLY A 61 0.37 8.64 -14.15
N CYS A 62 0.11 7.84 -13.11
CA CYS A 62 -1.23 7.60 -12.61
C CYS A 62 -1.83 8.92 -12.07
N LYS A 63 -3.12 9.11 -12.27
CA LYS A 63 -3.86 10.29 -11.79
C LYS A 63 -4.26 10.16 -10.31
N THR A 64 -4.37 8.92 -9.83
CA THR A 64 -4.81 8.61 -8.46
C THR A 64 -3.72 7.91 -7.66
N ASN A 65 -3.87 7.90 -6.33
CA ASN A 65 -3.12 7.03 -5.41
C ASN A 65 -4.02 5.95 -4.81
N LEU A 66 -4.94 5.42 -5.61
CA LEU A 66 -5.86 4.37 -5.22
C LEU A 66 -5.46 3.04 -5.84
N PHE A 67 -5.42 2.01 -5.01
CA PHE A 67 -4.91 0.70 -5.40
C PHE A 67 -5.88 -0.42 -5.06
N THR A 68 -5.91 -1.42 -5.92
CA THR A 68 -6.78 -2.58 -5.78
C THR A 68 -6.00 -3.88 -6.00
N LEU A 69 -6.51 -4.97 -5.46
CA LEU A 69 -6.06 -6.31 -5.82
C LEU A 69 -6.67 -6.70 -7.18
N TYR A 70 -5.98 -7.58 -7.90
CA TYR A 70 -6.52 -8.16 -9.14
C TYR A 70 -7.88 -8.85 -8.93
N SER A 71 -7.99 -9.62 -7.84
CA SER A 71 -9.23 -10.30 -7.45
C SER A 71 -10.38 -9.34 -7.20
N ASP A 72 -10.10 -8.22 -6.52
CA ASP A 72 -11.11 -7.22 -6.16
C ASP A 72 -11.57 -6.44 -7.41
N ALA A 73 -10.66 -6.12 -8.31
CA ALA A 73 -10.99 -5.52 -9.60
C ALA A 73 -11.92 -6.45 -10.40
N LYS A 74 -11.55 -7.74 -10.51
CA LYS A 74 -12.36 -8.74 -11.24
C LYS A 74 -13.74 -8.93 -10.60
N ALA A 75 -13.84 -8.97 -9.28
CA ALA A 75 -15.12 -9.11 -8.59
C ALA A 75 -16.07 -7.92 -8.84
N ARG A 76 -15.54 -6.76 -9.26
CA ARG A 76 -16.27 -5.56 -9.63
C ARG A 76 -16.56 -5.42 -11.14
N GLY A 77 -16.27 -6.47 -11.91
CA GLY A 77 -16.47 -6.43 -13.36
C GLY A 77 -15.43 -5.62 -14.13
N THR A 78 -14.32 -5.25 -13.46
CA THR A 78 -13.17 -4.59 -14.08
C THR A 78 -11.99 -5.55 -14.18
N SER A 79 -10.99 -5.22 -14.96
CA SER A 79 -9.76 -6.01 -15.10
C SER A 79 -8.54 -5.11 -15.12
N VAL A 80 -7.40 -5.67 -14.77
CA VAL A 80 -6.12 -5.01 -15.02
C VAL A 80 -5.83 -5.08 -16.52
N ARG A 81 -5.36 -3.98 -17.09
CA ARG A 81 -5.00 -3.94 -18.52
C ARG A 81 -3.81 -4.84 -18.82
N GLU A 82 -3.71 -5.29 -20.05
CA GLU A 82 -2.58 -6.11 -20.49
C GLU A 82 -1.25 -5.34 -20.35
N HIS A 83 -0.21 -6.08 -20.00
CA HIS A 83 1.16 -5.58 -19.80
C HIS A 83 1.36 -4.58 -18.64
N GLU A 84 0.33 -4.31 -17.84
CA GLU A 84 0.50 -3.48 -16.65
C GLU A 84 1.26 -4.22 -15.54
N GLN A 85 2.17 -3.51 -14.92
CA GLN A 85 2.93 -4.04 -13.79
C GLN A 85 2.40 -3.44 -12.48
N GLY A 86 2.01 -4.30 -11.55
CA GLY A 86 1.60 -3.86 -10.24
C GLY A 86 2.78 -3.64 -9.28
N VAL A 87 2.52 -3.00 -8.16
CA VAL A 87 3.48 -2.77 -7.08
C VAL A 87 3.40 -3.88 -6.03
N PRO A 88 4.52 -4.45 -5.56
CA PRO A 88 4.50 -5.41 -4.48
C PRO A 88 4.12 -4.72 -3.15
N PHE A 89 3.19 -5.35 -2.45
CA PHE A 89 2.65 -4.91 -1.17
C PHE A 89 2.98 -5.94 -0.10
N LEU A 90 3.65 -5.51 0.96
CA LEU A 90 4.00 -6.37 2.09
C LEU A 90 2.90 -6.32 3.15
N PHE A 91 2.31 -7.46 3.39
CA PHE A 91 1.30 -7.63 4.42
C PHE A 91 1.84 -8.51 5.55
N TYR A 92 1.78 -8.00 6.77
CA TYR A 92 2.16 -8.73 7.97
C TYR A 92 0.90 -9.23 8.68
N ASN A 93 0.76 -10.54 8.73
CA ASN A 93 -0.37 -11.19 9.35
C ASN A 93 0.05 -11.84 10.67
N TRP A 94 -0.64 -11.49 11.77
CA TRP A 94 -0.42 -12.01 13.11
C TRP A 94 -1.42 -13.16 13.45
N ASN A 95 -1.71 -14.01 12.53
CA ASN A 95 -2.75 -15.02 12.69
C ASN A 95 -2.23 -16.34 13.25
N LYS A 96 -0.94 -16.47 13.50
CA LYS A 96 -0.32 -17.71 13.93
C LYS A 96 0.44 -17.53 15.23
N TYR A 97 0.21 -18.43 16.16
CA TYR A 97 0.91 -18.49 17.44
C TYR A 97 1.60 -19.85 17.55
N VAL A 98 2.86 -19.87 18.01
CA VAL A 98 3.67 -21.06 18.15
C VAL A 98 4.08 -21.22 19.60
N HIS A 99 4.01 -22.45 20.11
CA HIS A 99 4.43 -22.76 21.45
C HIS A 99 5.95 -22.54 21.59
N ARG A 100 6.39 -21.87 22.67
CA ARG A 100 7.78 -21.42 22.84
C ARG A 100 8.77 -22.59 22.90
N ASN A 101 8.35 -23.72 23.42
CA ASN A 101 9.17 -24.90 23.60
C ASN A 101 8.94 -25.99 22.54
N ASN A 102 7.91 -25.83 21.69
CA ASN A 102 7.61 -26.79 20.64
C ASN A 102 7.15 -26.03 19.38
N PRO A 103 8.06 -25.79 18.41
CA PRO A 103 7.74 -25.06 17.18
C PRO A 103 6.70 -25.74 16.29
N GLU A 104 6.49 -27.04 16.42
CA GLU A 104 5.49 -27.78 15.65
C GLU A 104 4.06 -27.54 16.17
N ASP A 105 3.93 -27.20 17.45
CA ASP A 105 2.67 -26.83 18.08
C ASP A 105 2.33 -25.37 17.72
N ASN A 106 1.48 -25.23 16.72
CA ASN A 106 1.02 -23.93 16.24
C ASN A 106 -0.49 -23.86 16.20
N ILE A 107 -1.02 -22.74 16.65
CA ILE A 107 -2.47 -22.48 16.73
C ILE A 107 -2.84 -21.18 16.02
N SER A 108 -4.09 -21.09 15.56
CA SER A 108 -4.65 -19.86 15.00
C SER A 108 -4.87 -18.79 16.09
N ARG A 109 -5.00 -17.53 15.68
CA ARG A 109 -5.34 -16.44 16.60
C ARG A 109 -6.66 -16.70 17.33
N GLU A 110 -7.63 -17.28 16.64
CA GLU A 110 -8.92 -17.60 17.25
C GLU A 110 -8.82 -18.66 18.35
N ALA A 111 -7.96 -19.68 18.12
CA ALA A 111 -7.69 -20.69 19.14
C ALA A 111 -6.91 -20.09 20.32
N TYR A 112 -5.91 -19.23 20.03
CA TYR A 112 -5.12 -18.55 21.06
C TYR A 112 -5.97 -17.70 21.99
N LEU A 113 -6.93 -16.94 21.45
CA LEU A 113 -7.82 -16.08 22.25
C LEU A 113 -8.80 -16.86 23.16
N LYS A 114 -8.97 -18.15 22.92
CA LYS A 114 -9.81 -19.04 23.75
C LYS A 114 -9.03 -19.72 24.88
N LEU A 115 -7.70 -19.58 24.89
CA LEU A 115 -6.85 -20.16 25.92
C LEU A 115 -6.84 -19.31 27.19
N ASP A 116 -6.63 -19.94 28.33
CA ASP A 116 -6.39 -19.25 29.59
C ASP A 116 -5.07 -18.43 29.53
N GLU A 117 -5.01 -17.31 30.25
CA GLU A 117 -3.87 -16.38 30.24
C GLU A 117 -2.52 -17.07 30.56
N GLU A 118 -2.53 -18.06 31.43
CA GLU A 118 -1.31 -18.84 31.77
C GLU A 118 -0.81 -19.68 30.60
N VAL A 119 -1.74 -20.27 29.84
CA VAL A 119 -1.42 -21.05 28.63
C VAL A 119 -1.01 -20.11 27.50
N GLN A 120 -1.67 -18.96 27.37
CA GLN A 120 -1.29 -17.94 26.36
C GLN A 120 0.17 -17.48 26.49
N LYS A 121 0.70 -17.38 27.71
CA LYS A 121 2.11 -17.02 27.96
C LYS A 121 3.12 -18.03 27.39
N GLN A 122 2.70 -19.26 27.15
CA GLN A 122 3.53 -20.30 26.53
C GLN A 122 3.63 -20.18 25.02
N TYR A 123 2.79 -19.35 24.40
CA TYR A 123 2.79 -19.14 22.97
C TYR A 123 3.43 -17.80 22.60
N LYS A 124 4.00 -17.75 21.42
CA LYS A 124 4.58 -16.55 20.81
C LYS A 124 3.89 -16.29 19.47
N GLY A 125 3.40 -15.10 19.26
CA GLY A 125 2.89 -14.69 17.96
C GLY A 125 4.01 -14.70 16.91
N ILE A 126 3.74 -15.29 15.76
CA ILE A 126 4.63 -15.25 14.60
C ILE A 126 4.03 -14.34 13.55
N HIS A 127 4.90 -13.52 12.97
CA HIS A 127 4.54 -12.77 11.78
C HIS A 127 4.59 -13.69 10.57
N ASN A 128 3.47 -13.88 9.92
CA ASN A 128 3.46 -14.40 8.57
C ASN A 128 3.55 -13.21 7.61
N ARG A 129 4.59 -13.18 6.78
CA ARG A 129 4.78 -12.17 5.76
C ARG A 129 4.18 -12.69 4.45
N GLU A 130 3.17 -12.00 3.98
CA GLU A 130 2.54 -12.27 2.69
C GLU A 130 2.85 -11.12 1.73
N ILE A 131 3.04 -11.45 0.47
CA ILE A 131 3.32 -10.48 -0.57
C ILE A 131 2.18 -10.52 -1.56
N TYR A 132 1.49 -9.39 -1.70
CA TYR A 132 0.45 -9.19 -2.70
C TYR A 132 0.96 -8.27 -3.80
N THR A 133 0.38 -8.37 -4.97
CA THR A 133 0.58 -7.39 -6.04
C THR A 133 -0.66 -6.51 -6.14
N LEU A 134 -0.47 -5.21 -5.95
CA LEU A 134 -1.51 -4.21 -6.10
C LEU A 134 -1.35 -3.46 -7.41
N PHE A 135 -2.47 -3.04 -7.97
CA PHE A 135 -2.53 -2.25 -9.20
C PHE A 135 -3.23 -0.93 -8.90
N ASN A 136 -2.71 0.15 -9.45
CA ASN A 136 -3.42 1.41 -9.40
C ASN A 136 -4.72 1.31 -10.22
N ILE A 137 -5.80 1.95 -9.78
CA ILE A 137 -7.07 1.91 -10.52
C ILE A 137 -6.95 2.46 -11.94
N ASP A 138 -6.01 3.36 -12.19
CA ASP A 138 -5.70 3.87 -13.53
C ASP A 138 -5.10 2.80 -14.46
N GLN A 139 -4.55 1.72 -13.90
CA GLN A 139 -4.03 0.56 -14.64
C GLN A 139 -5.13 -0.48 -14.92
N THR A 140 -6.35 -0.22 -14.48
CA THR A 140 -7.50 -1.12 -14.72
C THR A 140 -8.38 -0.61 -15.84
N THR A 141 -9.38 -1.40 -16.18
CA THR A 141 -10.43 -0.99 -17.14
C THR A 141 -11.50 -0.09 -16.51
N LEU A 142 -11.43 0.22 -15.19
CA LEU A 142 -12.41 1.06 -14.50
C LEU A 142 -12.68 2.41 -15.20
N PRO A 143 -11.68 3.17 -15.67
CA PRO A 143 -11.90 4.42 -16.35
C PRO A 143 -12.75 4.32 -17.63
N TYR A 144 -12.87 3.12 -18.18
CA TYR A 144 -13.57 2.86 -19.45
C TYR A 144 -14.91 2.14 -19.25
N VAL A 145 -15.00 1.31 -18.22
CA VAL A 145 -16.18 0.48 -17.94
C VAL A 145 -17.18 1.23 -17.07
N ASP A 146 -16.69 1.95 -16.08
CA ASP A 146 -17.51 2.77 -15.18
C ASP A 146 -16.85 4.14 -14.97
N LYS A 147 -17.03 4.97 -15.99
CA LYS A 147 -16.46 6.32 -15.99
C LYS A 147 -17.05 7.21 -14.90
N GLU A 148 -18.32 7.01 -14.54
CA GLU A 148 -19.00 7.82 -13.52
C GLU A 148 -18.39 7.54 -12.13
N GLU A 149 -18.19 6.25 -11.79
CA GLU A 149 -17.52 5.87 -10.56
C GLU A 149 -16.09 6.40 -10.53
N TYR A 150 -15.34 6.25 -11.64
CA TYR A 150 -13.97 6.72 -11.73
C TYR A 150 -13.87 8.25 -11.57
N ASP A 151 -14.71 9.02 -12.24
CA ASP A 151 -14.74 10.50 -12.14
C ASP A 151 -15.15 10.94 -10.72
N ALA A 152 -16.10 10.25 -10.07
CA ALA A 152 -16.47 10.51 -8.69
C ALA A 152 -15.32 10.26 -7.71
N VAL A 153 -14.51 9.25 -7.98
CA VAL A 153 -13.32 8.92 -7.18
C VAL A 153 -12.23 9.97 -7.37
N LEU A 154 -11.98 10.42 -8.61
CA LEU A 154 -11.05 11.51 -8.92
C LEU A 154 -11.42 12.80 -8.18
N LEU A 155 -12.68 13.17 -8.18
CA LEU A 155 -13.17 14.34 -7.47
C LEU A 155 -12.97 14.24 -5.95
N LYS A 156 -13.21 13.08 -5.38
CA LYS A 156 -12.99 12.85 -3.94
C LYS A 156 -11.51 12.88 -3.55
N ASP A 157 -10.66 12.31 -4.36
CA ASP A 157 -9.21 12.28 -4.10
C ASP A 157 -8.59 13.65 -4.41
N GLY A 158 -9.02 14.34 -5.48
CA GLY A 158 -8.64 15.70 -5.83
C GLY A 158 -9.18 16.77 -4.86
N SER A 159 -10.40 16.61 -4.34
CA SER A 159 -10.97 17.53 -3.35
C SER A 159 -10.23 17.52 -2.00
N ALA A 160 -9.44 16.49 -1.72
CA ALA A 160 -8.53 16.49 -0.60
C ALA A 160 -7.35 17.46 -0.81
N VAL A 161 -6.99 17.75 -2.06
CA VAL A 161 -5.99 18.77 -2.43
C VAL A 161 -6.56 20.17 -2.23
N GLU A 162 -7.82 20.39 -2.58
CA GLU A 162 -8.50 21.69 -2.38
C GLU A 162 -8.76 22.00 -0.89
N ARG A 163 -8.87 20.99 -0.02
CA ARG A 163 -9.00 21.19 1.43
C ARG A 163 -7.70 21.52 2.15
N GLY A 164 -6.67 21.94 1.38
CA GLY A 164 -5.51 22.57 1.97
C GLY A 164 -4.90 21.76 3.12
N TYR A 165 -4.53 20.51 2.85
CA TYR A 165 -3.37 19.97 3.53
C TYR A 165 -2.14 20.71 2.98
N SER A 166 -2.16 22.04 3.13
CA SER A 166 -0.91 22.76 3.26
C SER A 166 -0.21 22.02 4.36
N CYS A 167 0.86 21.35 4.01
CA CYS A 167 1.81 20.83 4.97
C CYS A 167 2.03 21.98 5.92
N LEU A 168 1.41 21.95 7.09
CA LEU A 168 1.75 22.82 8.16
C LEU A 168 3.20 22.43 8.46
N LEU A 169 4.10 23.11 7.77
CA LEU A 169 5.44 23.29 8.24
C LEU A 169 5.24 23.88 9.63
N TYR A 170 5.25 23.00 10.61
CA TYR A 170 5.41 23.36 12.00
C TYR A 170 6.80 23.99 12.10
N THR A 171 6.88 25.26 11.76
CA THR A 171 7.93 26.11 12.24
C THR A 171 7.61 26.31 13.72
N SER A 172 8.04 25.36 14.53
CA SER A 172 8.12 25.52 15.95
C SER A 172 8.98 26.78 16.20
N PRO A 173 8.44 27.85 16.83
CA PRO A 173 9.27 28.94 17.22
C PRO A 173 10.29 28.41 18.23
N SER A 174 11.56 28.50 17.89
CA SER A 174 12.66 28.22 18.81
C SER A 174 12.47 29.02 20.09
N PRO A 175 12.44 28.38 21.27
CA PRO A 175 12.41 29.12 22.53
C PRO A 175 13.71 29.90 22.67
N ARG A 176 13.58 31.19 22.87
CA ARG A 176 14.66 32.06 23.33
C ARG A 176 14.96 31.83 24.80
#